data_0975fb40a67e18c2be1687826004b55b
#
_entry.id   0975fb40a67e18c2be1687826004b55b
#
_cell.length_a   1.000
_cell.length_b   1.000
_cell.length_c   1.000
_cell.angle_alpha   90.00
_cell.angle_beta   90.00
_cell.angle_gamma   90.00
#
_symmetry.space_group_name_H-M   'P 1'
#
loop_
_entity.id
_entity.type
_entity.pdbx_description
1 polymer ?
#
loop_
_entity_poly.entity_id
_entity_poly.type
_entity_poly.pdbx_seq_one_letter_code
_entity_poly.pdbx_strand_id
1 'polypeptide(L)'
;MKLLLYSHDWAPSIGGTQTITLLLARGLASRTSSNSDPVDVTLVTNTPREAMDDAGAGYRIVRAPSLWQLASLLRQSDLVHLAGPSLSPLMLAWLLRKRVVVEHHGFQTICPNGQLFYTRTQSRCPGYFMMGNYVECIACNRHSGHLRSVSQWLFTFPRRWLCKRVAANITPTDWLAAQLQLPRMTTIYHGVPDAPRESGKSSQVDRVKFAFLGRLVSTKNVPVLLHAIAELRRTGCPCQLLIIGDGPERKNLEKLASELAIDGTVSFLSYVIEADLERALAGVVAIVSPGASGEVFGLAAAENMRRGRIPIVPAASALAEVVGDAGMTFPEGDSSSLAAAMQRLIAEPELRERLSSAAQQRSQKLFNEGAMVDAHIFLYNSIQK
;
A
#
# COMPACT_ATOMS: atom_id res chain seq x y z
N MET A 1 9.86 -26.86 5.41
CA MET A 1 9.90 -25.73 6.36
C MET A 1 8.49 -25.39 6.80
N LYS A 2 8.22 -25.33 8.12
CA LYS A 2 6.92 -24.90 8.68
C LYS A 2 6.94 -23.38 8.91
N LEU A 3 6.18 -22.66 8.12
CA LEU A 3 6.07 -21.20 8.19
C LEU A 3 4.76 -20.79 8.86
N LEU A 4 4.85 -20.02 9.94
CA LEU A 4 3.71 -19.30 10.49
C LEU A 4 3.67 -17.90 9.88
N LEU A 5 2.66 -17.62 9.05
CA LEU A 5 2.40 -16.31 8.48
C LEU A 5 1.29 -15.63 9.27
N TYR A 6 1.58 -14.51 9.93
CA TYR A 6 0.61 -13.78 10.74
C TYR A 6 0.18 -12.48 10.08
N SER A 7 -1.13 -12.32 9.87
CA SER A 7 -1.74 -11.06 9.45
C SER A 7 -2.78 -10.62 10.48
N HIS A 8 -2.64 -9.40 11.01
CA HIS A 8 -3.57 -8.90 12.04
C HIS A 8 -5.01 -8.91 11.54
N ASP A 9 -5.24 -8.36 10.37
CA ASP A 9 -6.52 -8.34 9.68
C ASP A 9 -6.47 -9.25 8.45
N TRP A 10 -7.58 -9.91 8.13
CA TRP A 10 -7.73 -10.83 7.02
C TRP A 10 -9.12 -10.70 6.39
N ALA A 11 -9.35 -11.43 5.30
CA ALA A 11 -10.66 -11.48 4.68
C ALA A 11 -11.80 -11.71 5.73
N PRO A 12 -12.94 -11.00 5.59
CA PRO A 12 -13.44 -10.22 4.45
C PRO A 12 -12.88 -8.80 4.33
N SER A 13 -12.03 -8.35 5.26
CA SER A 13 -11.37 -7.04 5.16
C SER A 13 -10.47 -6.97 3.91
N ILE A 14 -10.62 -5.90 3.12
CA ILE A 14 -9.85 -5.66 1.90
C ILE A 14 -8.89 -4.49 2.12
N GLY A 15 -7.61 -4.71 1.82
CA GLY A 15 -6.58 -3.68 1.90
C GLY A 15 -5.25 -4.18 1.35
N GLY A 16 -4.30 -3.27 1.12
CA GLY A 16 -3.02 -3.60 0.51
C GLY A 16 -2.25 -4.70 1.25
N THR A 17 -2.21 -4.64 2.58
CA THR A 17 -1.54 -5.67 3.40
C THR A 17 -2.17 -7.05 3.21
N GLN A 18 -3.51 -7.14 3.21
CA GLN A 18 -4.23 -8.39 3.02
C GLN A 18 -4.00 -8.96 1.63
N THR A 19 -4.03 -8.11 0.60
CA THR A 19 -3.76 -8.52 -0.79
C THR A 19 -2.36 -9.12 -0.92
N ILE A 20 -1.33 -8.44 -0.42
CA ILE A 20 0.05 -8.92 -0.51
C ILE A 20 0.25 -10.20 0.31
N THR A 21 -0.30 -10.26 1.52
CA THR A 21 -0.21 -11.48 2.35
C THR A 21 -0.91 -12.67 1.67
N LEU A 22 -2.04 -12.43 0.98
CA LEU A 22 -2.74 -13.46 0.21
C LEU A 22 -1.91 -13.96 -0.97
N LEU A 23 -1.33 -13.05 -1.76
CA LEU A 23 -0.46 -13.40 -2.88
C LEU A 23 0.76 -14.20 -2.39
N LEU A 24 1.38 -13.75 -1.30
CA LEU A 24 2.52 -14.46 -0.70
C LEU A 24 2.11 -15.85 -0.19
N ALA A 25 1.01 -15.98 0.55
CA ALA A 25 0.55 -17.26 1.08
C ALA A 25 0.22 -18.27 -0.04
N ARG A 26 -0.49 -17.82 -1.08
CA ARG A 26 -0.81 -18.63 -2.27
C ARG A 26 0.45 -19.02 -3.05
N GLY A 27 1.33 -18.07 -3.29
CA GLY A 27 2.58 -18.30 -4.00
C GLY A 27 3.50 -19.28 -3.27
N LEU A 28 3.61 -19.19 -1.94
CA LEU A 28 4.37 -20.14 -1.13
C LEU A 28 3.75 -21.55 -1.14
N ALA A 29 2.43 -21.65 -1.01
CA ALA A 29 1.71 -22.93 -1.02
C ALA A 29 1.79 -23.63 -2.40
N SER A 30 1.71 -22.88 -3.50
CA SER A 30 1.78 -23.44 -4.87
C SER A 30 3.16 -23.98 -5.21
N ARG A 31 4.25 -23.40 -4.67
CA ARG A 31 5.63 -23.88 -4.91
C ARG A 31 5.98 -25.17 -4.20
N THR A 32 5.17 -25.62 -3.27
CA THR A 32 5.27 -26.94 -2.64
C THR A 32 5.19 -28.08 -3.67
N SER A 33 4.65 -27.84 -4.86
CA SER A 33 4.44 -28.83 -5.94
C SER A 33 5.64 -28.98 -6.90
N SER A 34 6.65 -28.13 -6.83
CA SER A 34 7.80 -28.13 -7.74
C SER A 34 9.12 -28.24 -6.98
N ASN A 35 9.71 -29.43 -6.96
CA ASN A 35 11.13 -29.82 -6.65
C ASN A 35 11.97 -29.00 -5.63
N SER A 36 11.41 -28.08 -4.87
CA SER A 36 12.04 -27.40 -3.73
C SER A 36 11.41 -27.90 -2.42
N ASP A 37 12.15 -27.86 -1.32
CA ASP A 37 11.65 -28.26 -0.01
C ASP A 37 10.31 -27.57 0.30
N PRO A 38 9.23 -28.34 0.54
CA PRO A 38 7.87 -27.78 0.68
C PRO A 38 7.79 -26.80 1.85
N VAL A 39 7.17 -25.64 1.59
CA VAL A 39 6.83 -24.69 2.65
C VAL A 39 5.42 -24.99 3.16
N ASP A 40 5.32 -25.53 4.37
CA ASP A 40 4.05 -25.76 5.07
C ASP A 40 3.56 -24.45 5.70
N VAL A 41 2.61 -23.77 5.04
CA VAL A 41 2.12 -22.45 5.44
C VAL A 41 0.93 -22.58 6.38
N THR A 42 1.05 -22.02 7.58
CA THR A 42 -0.07 -21.78 8.49
C THR A 42 -0.30 -20.27 8.61
N LEU A 43 -1.39 -19.77 8.04
CA LEU A 43 -1.81 -18.38 8.18
C LEU A 43 -2.59 -18.22 9.50
N VAL A 44 -2.21 -17.21 10.29
CA VAL A 44 -2.85 -16.88 11.57
C VAL A 44 -3.35 -15.44 11.51
N THR A 45 -4.60 -15.19 11.94
CA THR A 45 -5.21 -13.86 11.94
C THR A 45 -6.07 -13.63 13.18
N ASN A 46 -6.21 -12.35 13.58
CA ASN A 46 -7.16 -11.95 14.64
C ASN A 46 -8.59 -11.78 14.12
N THR A 47 -8.79 -11.75 12.79
CA THR A 47 -10.15 -11.66 12.20
C THR A 47 -10.93 -12.92 12.56
N PRO A 48 -12.09 -12.81 13.23
CA PRO A 48 -12.92 -13.95 13.59
C PRO A 48 -13.44 -14.69 12.36
N ARG A 49 -13.93 -15.92 12.57
CA ARG A 49 -14.56 -16.71 11.52
C ARG A 49 -15.97 -16.15 11.30
N GLU A 50 -16.13 -15.37 10.25
CA GLU A 50 -17.42 -15.06 9.65
C GLU A 50 -17.77 -16.15 8.62
N ALA A 51 -18.91 -16.08 7.96
CA ALA A 51 -19.42 -17.10 7.01
C ALA A 51 -18.56 -17.25 5.72
N MET A 52 -17.23 -17.24 5.85
CA MET A 52 -16.29 -17.45 4.75
C MET A 52 -15.76 -18.89 4.78
N ASP A 53 -15.78 -19.54 3.63
CA ASP A 53 -15.18 -20.84 3.44
C ASP A 53 -13.67 -20.70 3.18
N ASP A 54 -12.86 -21.14 4.14
CA ASP A 54 -11.40 -21.19 4.03
C ASP A 54 -10.90 -22.50 3.33
N ALA A 55 -11.82 -23.42 2.98
CA ALA A 55 -11.48 -24.79 2.54
C ALA A 55 -10.73 -24.88 1.19
N GLY A 56 -10.81 -23.83 0.35
CA GLY A 56 -10.11 -23.79 -0.95
C GLY A 56 -8.74 -23.10 -0.94
N ALA A 57 -8.23 -22.70 0.23
CA ALA A 57 -7.05 -21.82 0.30
C ALA A 57 -5.71 -22.51 -0.09
N GLY A 58 -5.62 -23.85 -0.04
CA GLY A 58 -4.38 -24.59 -0.29
C GLY A 58 -3.36 -24.52 0.85
N TYR A 59 -3.69 -23.85 1.96
CA TYR A 59 -2.90 -23.73 3.20
C TYR A 59 -3.82 -23.62 4.42
N ARG A 60 -3.28 -23.91 5.60
CA ARG A 60 -4.05 -23.86 6.85
C ARG A 60 -4.32 -22.42 7.28
N ILE A 61 -5.58 -22.09 7.65
CA ILE A 61 -5.95 -20.78 8.23
C ILE A 61 -6.46 -20.99 9.67
N VAL A 62 -5.90 -20.21 10.61
CA VAL A 62 -6.31 -20.19 12.02
C VAL A 62 -6.76 -18.77 12.39
N ARG A 63 -8.05 -18.64 12.74
CA ARG A 63 -8.68 -17.36 13.03
C ARG A 63 -8.85 -17.14 14.54
N ALA A 64 -8.60 -15.92 14.98
CA ALA A 64 -8.76 -15.44 16.34
C ALA A 64 -8.25 -16.44 17.43
N PRO A 65 -7.01 -16.95 17.32
CA PRO A 65 -6.49 -17.92 18.30
C PRO A 65 -6.36 -17.25 19.67
N SER A 66 -6.61 -18.04 20.73
CA SER A 66 -6.20 -17.63 22.07
C SER A 66 -4.68 -17.49 22.17
N LEU A 67 -4.17 -16.79 23.18
CA LEU A 67 -2.73 -16.65 23.40
C LEU A 67 -2.01 -17.99 23.55
N TRP A 68 -2.67 -18.98 24.17
CA TRP A 68 -2.14 -20.34 24.33
C TRP A 68 -2.06 -21.08 22.99
N GLN A 69 -3.10 -20.95 22.17
CA GLN A 69 -3.10 -21.53 20.82
C GLN A 69 -2.04 -20.88 19.93
N LEU A 70 -1.92 -19.54 19.98
CA LEU A 70 -0.86 -18.83 19.27
C LEU A 70 0.53 -19.27 19.72
N ALA A 71 0.77 -19.39 21.02
CA ALA A 71 2.03 -19.88 21.55
C ALA A 71 2.34 -21.32 21.11
N SER A 72 1.32 -22.19 21.04
CA SER A 72 1.48 -23.56 20.53
C SER A 72 1.86 -23.57 19.04
N LEU A 73 1.18 -22.78 18.20
CA LEU A 73 1.47 -22.63 16.78
C LEU A 73 2.88 -22.08 16.55
N LEU A 74 3.27 -21.06 17.32
CA LEU A 74 4.63 -20.51 17.28
C LEU A 74 5.69 -21.56 17.63
N ARG A 75 5.45 -22.40 18.66
CA ARG A 75 6.39 -23.47 19.03
C ARG A 75 6.61 -24.49 17.89
N GLN A 76 5.54 -24.81 17.16
CA GLN A 76 5.54 -25.79 16.07
C GLN A 76 6.14 -25.26 14.76
N SER A 77 6.28 -23.94 14.60
CA SER A 77 6.83 -23.32 13.40
C SER A 77 8.36 -23.26 13.43
N ASP A 78 8.99 -23.41 12.29
CA ASP A 78 10.44 -23.21 12.09
C ASP A 78 10.78 -21.73 11.95
N LEU A 79 9.90 -20.97 11.26
CA LEU A 79 10.03 -19.56 11.00
C LEU A 79 8.68 -18.87 11.21
N VAL A 80 8.72 -17.63 11.71
CA VAL A 80 7.55 -16.77 11.90
C VAL A 80 7.69 -15.55 11.00
N HIS A 81 6.73 -15.33 10.11
CA HIS A 81 6.62 -14.11 9.30
C HIS A 81 5.42 -13.29 9.77
N LEU A 82 5.65 -12.05 10.13
CA LEU A 82 4.61 -11.12 10.55
C LEU A 82 4.38 -10.08 9.45
N ALA A 83 3.17 -10.05 8.88
CA ALA A 83 2.71 -9.00 7.97
C ALA A 83 2.35 -7.74 8.78
N GLY A 84 3.36 -7.06 9.24
CA GLY A 84 3.32 -5.92 10.15
C GLY A 84 3.80 -6.24 11.57
N PRO A 85 4.32 -5.25 12.30
CA PRO A 85 4.91 -5.41 13.62
C PRO A 85 3.83 -5.53 14.73
N SER A 86 2.96 -6.54 14.64
CA SER A 86 1.94 -6.84 15.65
C SER A 86 2.58 -7.25 16.97
N LEU A 87 2.27 -6.53 18.04
CA LEU A 87 3.04 -6.62 19.29
C LEU A 87 2.89 -7.97 20.00
N SER A 88 1.68 -8.52 20.07
CA SER A 88 1.44 -9.80 20.78
C SER A 88 2.20 -10.98 20.16
N PRO A 89 2.08 -11.29 18.85
CA PRO A 89 2.83 -12.37 18.24
C PRO A 89 4.34 -12.10 18.26
N LEU A 90 4.76 -10.83 18.09
CA LEU A 90 6.18 -10.45 18.12
C LEU A 90 6.80 -10.70 19.50
N MET A 91 6.10 -10.35 20.58
CA MET A 91 6.53 -10.56 21.95
C MET A 91 6.55 -12.05 22.32
N LEU A 92 5.50 -12.81 21.96
CA LEU A 92 5.46 -14.25 22.20
C LEU A 92 6.56 -14.99 21.44
N ALA A 93 6.78 -14.64 20.16
CA ALA A 93 7.84 -15.24 19.36
C ALA A 93 9.24 -14.94 19.93
N TRP A 94 9.47 -13.73 20.43
CA TRP A 94 10.70 -13.35 21.11
C TRP A 94 10.91 -14.15 22.41
N LEU A 95 9.88 -14.27 23.25
CA LEU A 95 9.94 -15.10 24.49
C LEU A 95 10.22 -16.58 24.19
N LEU A 96 9.66 -17.09 23.10
CA LEU A 96 9.86 -18.46 22.64
C LEU A 96 11.15 -18.65 21.83
N ARG A 97 11.99 -17.61 21.70
CA ARG A 97 13.26 -17.60 20.95
C ARG A 97 13.09 -18.06 19.47
N LYS A 98 11.95 -17.73 18.86
CA LYS A 98 11.70 -18.05 17.45
C LYS A 98 12.42 -17.08 16.53
N ARG A 99 12.82 -17.57 15.36
CA ARG A 99 13.31 -16.72 14.25
C ARG A 99 12.11 -16.00 13.65
N VAL A 100 12.17 -14.67 13.65
CA VAL A 100 11.07 -13.81 13.20
C VAL A 100 11.53 -12.94 12.05
N VAL A 101 10.70 -12.86 11.03
CA VAL A 101 10.76 -11.88 9.95
C VAL A 101 9.56 -10.94 10.12
N VAL A 102 9.78 -9.64 10.01
CA VAL A 102 8.70 -8.64 10.04
C VAL A 102 8.67 -7.92 8.70
N GLU A 103 7.57 -8.02 7.98
CA GLU A 103 7.31 -7.24 6.77
C GLU A 103 6.52 -5.98 7.14
N HIS A 104 7.09 -4.82 6.81
CA HIS A 104 6.54 -3.53 7.21
C HIS A 104 5.63 -2.96 6.11
N HIS A 105 4.34 -2.88 6.40
CA HIS A 105 3.31 -2.27 5.53
C HIS A 105 2.90 -0.88 6.02
N GLY A 106 3.74 -0.21 6.81
CA GLY A 106 3.47 1.12 7.36
C GLY A 106 4.54 1.53 8.37
N PHE A 107 4.25 2.59 9.12
CA PHE A 107 5.21 3.29 9.97
C PHE A 107 5.07 2.95 11.47
N GLN A 108 4.48 1.82 11.83
CA GLN A 108 4.10 1.47 13.22
C GLN A 108 5.29 1.39 14.20
N THR A 109 6.52 1.31 13.72
CA THR A 109 7.75 1.31 14.55
C THR A 109 8.33 2.69 14.80
N ILE A 110 7.84 3.73 14.11
CA ILE A 110 8.30 5.11 14.21
C ILE A 110 7.17 6.14 14.34
N CYS A 111 5.93 5.66 14.27
CA CYS A 111 4.74 6.50 14.35
C CYS A 111 3.63 5.75 15.11
N PRO A 112 3.06 6.30 16.20
CA PRO A 112 2.02 5.65 16.99
C PRO A 112 0.76 5.27 16.20
N ASN A 113 0.31 6.10 15.23
CA ASN A 113 -0.83 5.78 14.36
C ASN A 113 -0.43 4.97 13.11
N GLY A 114 0.86 4.78 12.86
CA GLY A 114 1.38 4.00 11.75
C GLY A 114 1.28 4.64 10.37
N GLN A 115 0.83 5.89 10.25
CA GLN A 115 0.55 6.55 8.97
C GLN A 115 1.56 7.63 8.58
N LEU A 116 2.42 8.05 9.51
CA LEU A 116 3.33 9.20 9.36
C LEU A 116 2.59 10.47 8.88
N PHE A 117 1.35 10.62 9.34
CA PHE A 117 0.45 11.72 9.03
C PHE A 117 0.08 12.47 10.31
N TYR A 118 0.24 13.80 10.29
CA TYR A 118 -0.06 14.66 11.43
C TYR A 118 -1.47 15.22 11.31
N THR A 119 -2.39 14.68 12.09
CA THR A 119 -3.83 14.95 11.96
C THR A 119 -4.23 16.39 12.25
N ARG A 120 -3.44 17.14 13.05
CA ARG A 120 -3.74 18.51 13.40
C ARG A 120 -3.54 19.51 12.25
N THR A 121 -2.55 19.28 11.42
CA THR A 121 -2.26 20.11 10.24
C THR A 121 -2.64 19.44 8.92
N GLN A 122 -3.21 18.23 8.98
CA GLN A 122 -3.59 17.44 7.80
C GLN A 122 -2.44 17.30 6.79
N SER A 123 -1.23 17.10 7.30
CA SER A 123 -0.01 17.03 6.50
C SER A 123 0.90 15.87 6.93
N ARG A 124 1.93 15.61 6.15
CA ARG A 124 2.93 14.60 6.51
C ARG A 124 3.61 14.95 7.83
N CYS A 125 3.72 13.97 8.73
CA CYS A 125 4.42 14.12 10.00
C CYS A 125 5.95 14.25 9.77
N PRO A 126 6.63 15.25 10.36
CA PRO A 126 8.09 15.37 10.22
C PRO A 126 8.87 14.28 10.97
N GLY A 127 8.20 13.34 11.63
CA GLY A 127 8.85 12.29 12.40
C GLY A 127 8.96 12.60 13.90
N TYR A 128 7.96 13.23 14.49
CA TYR A 128 7.96 13.66 15.90
C TYR A 128 8.38 12.56 16.89
N PHE A 129 7.97 11.30 16.67
CA PHE A 129 8.40 10.20 17.52
C PHE A 129 9.91 9.97 17.50
N MET A 130 10.52 10.02 16.32
CA MET A 130 11.97 9.83 16.17
C MET A 130 12.77 11.04 16.67
N MET A 131 12.16 12.23 16.65
CA MET A 131 12.73 13.46 17.20
C MET A 131 12.57 13.61 18.71
N GLY A 132 11.87 12.65 19.39
CA GLY A 132 11.58 12.73 20.82
C GLY A 132 10.45 13.70 21.20
N ASN A 133 9.76 14.28 20.22
CA ASN A 133 8.63 15.19 20.46
C ASN A 133 7.33 14.38 20.69
N TYR A 134 7.26 13.71 21.82
CA TYR A 134 6.17 12.79 22.13
C TYR A 134 4.84 13.48 22.43
N VAL A 135 4.86 14.73 22.87
CA VAL A 135 3.66 15.53 23.11
C VAL A 135 2.87 15.67 21.81
N GLU A 136 3.54 15.96 20.71
CA GLU A 136 2.90 16.08 19.40
C GLU A 136 2.38 14.71 18.91
N CYS A 137 3.06 13.60 19.21
CA CYS A 137 2.54 12.25 18.89
C CYS A 137 1.24 11.94 19.64
N ILE A 138 1.15 12.29 20.93
CA ILE A 138 -0.06 12.10 21.72
C ILE A 138 -1.17 13.03 21.22
N ALA A 139 -0.86 14.30 20.96
CA ALA A 139 -1.80 15.28 20.43
C ALA A 139 -2.36 14.89 19.06
N CYS A 140 -1.52 14.34 18.18
CA CYS A 140 -1.88 13.84 16.85
C CYS A 140 -3.00 12.77 16.91
N ASN A 141 -2.96 11.89 17.91
CA ASN A 141 -3.88 10.76 18.02
C ASN A 141 -5.08 11.02 18.96
N ARG A 142 -5.21 12.22 19.50
CA ARG A 142 -6.20 12.56 20.54
C ARG A 142 -7.66 12.38 20.12
N HIS A 143 -7.93 12.42 18.81
CA HIS A 143 -9.26 12.13 18.25
C HIS A 143 -9.73 10.68 18.53
N SER A 144 -8.80 9.75 18.78
CA SER A 144 -9.11 8.37 19.15
C SER A 144 -9.37 8.17 20.66
N GLY A 145 -9.35 9.26 21.45
CA GLY A 145 -9.41 9.25 22.91
C GLY A 145 -8.02 9.33 23.57
N HIS A 146 -7.94 10.04 24.69
CA HIS A 146 -6.65 10.35 25.35
C HIS A 146 -5.89 9.08 25.80
N LEU A 147 -6.58 8.15 26.49
CA LEU A 147 -5.96 6.90 26.95
C LEU A 147 -5.44 6.06 25.79
N ARG A 148 -6.20 5.96 24.71
CA ARG A 148 -5.81 5.22 23.52
C ARG A 148 -4.60 5.87 22.83
N SER A 149 -4.56 7.20 22.77
CA SER A 149 -3.44 7.94 22.22
C SER A 149 -2.14 7.68 22.99
N VAL A 150 -2.21 7.76 24.33
CA VAL A 150 -1.07 7.47 25.21
C VAL A 150 -0.63 6.01 25.08
N SER A 151 -1.57 5.06 25.04
CA SER A 151 -1.24 3.63 24.86
C SER A 151 -0.58 3.34 23.52
N GLN A 152 -1.07 3.91 22.43
CA GLN A 152 -0.46 3.76 21.10
C GLN A 152 0.97 4.30 21.08
N TRP A 153 1.19 5.48 21.69
CA TRP A 153 2.53 6.05 21.85
C TRP A 153 3.44 5.13 22.67
N LEU A 154 2.97 4.66 23.84
CA LEU A 154 3.74 3.79 24.71
C LEU A 154 4.13 2.47 24.03
N PHE A 155 3.20 1.84 23.31
CA PHE A 155 3.44 0.57 22.62
C PHE A 155 4.35 0.68 21.39
N THR A 156 4.63 1.89 20.90
CA THR A 156 5.59 2.08 19.81
C THR A 156 7.03 1.73 20.26
N PHE A 157 7.40 1.97 21.53
CA PHE A 157 8.73 1.67 22.04
C PHE A 157 9.06 0.17 22.06
N PRO A 158 8.26 -0.71 22.72
CA PRO A 158 8.55 -2.14 22.72
C PRO A 158 8.44 -2.73 21.31
N ARG A 159 7.53 -2.24 20.45
CA ARG A 159 7.43 -2.66 19.05
C ARG A 159 8.72 -2.39 18.31
N ARG A 160 9.24 -1.16 18.36
CA ARG A 160 10.52 -0.78 17.74
C ARG A 160 11.70 -1.56 18.33
N TRP A 161 11.74 -1.74 19.66
CA TRP A 161 12.77 -2.48 20.36
C TRP A 161 12.83 -3.95 19.92
N LEU A 162 11.67 -4.62 19.79
CA LEU A 162 11.57 -5.99 19.29
C LEU A 162 11.98 -6.07 17.80
N CYS A 163 11.51 -5.17 16.94
CA CYS A 163 11.89 -5.13 15.52
C CYS A 163 13.40 -4.94 15.31
N LYS A 164 14.11 -4.32 16.24
CA LYS A 164 15.59 -4.28 16.20
C LYS A 164 16.25 -5.64 16.46
N ARG A 165 15.50 -6.65 16.93
CA ARG A 165 16.02 -7.97 17.37
C ARG A 165 15.54 -9.14 16.52
N VAL A 166 14.64 -8.91 15.58
CA VAL A 166 14.17 -9.95 14.65
C VAL A 166 15.26 -10.39 13.68
N ALA A 167 15.10 -11.55 13.06
CA ALA A 167 16.06 -12.11 12.11
C ALA A 167 16.18 -11.25 10.84
N ALA A 168 15.05 -10.71 10.33
CA ALA A 168 15.04 -9.75 9.23
C ALA A 168 13.84 -8.81 9.33
N ASN A 169 14.00 -7.60 8.79
CA ASN A 169 12.95 -6.63 8.54
C ASN A 169 12.80 -6.46 7.01
N ILE A 170 11.62 -6.69 6.48
CA ILE A 170 11.31 -6.51 5.06
C ILE A 170 10.55 -5.20 4.88
N THR A 171 10.88 -4.48 3.82
CA THR A 171 10.12 -3.31 3.35
C THR A 171 9.82 -3.43 1.86
N PRO A 172 8.67 -2.92 1.40
CA PRO A 172 8.34 -2.93 -0.02
C PRO A 172 9.08 -1.86 -0.85
N THR A 173 9.83 -0.96 -0.21
CA THR A 173 10.62 0.09 -0.86
C THR A 173 11.85 0.43 -0.02
N ASP A 174 12.93 0.85 -0.68
CA ASP A 174 14.13 1.39 -0.01
C ASP A 174 13.82 2.71 0.68
N TRP A 175 12.90 3.48 0.12
CA TRP A 175 12.41 4.71 0.75
C TRP A 175 11.82 4.43 2.15
N LEU A 176 10.99 3.39 2.30
CA LEU A 176 10.46 3.01 3.61
C LEU A 176 11.56 2.49 4.54
N ALA A 177 12.51 1.70 4.02
CA ALA A 177 13.67 1.24 4.79
C ALA A 177 14.44 2.41 5.40
N ALA A 178 14.71 3.45 4.61
CA ALA A 178 15.38 4.66 5.05
C ALA A 178 14.60 5.43 6.14
N GLN A 179 13.24 5.41 6.08
CA GLN A 179 12.42 6.02 7.14
C GLN A 179 12.45 5.21 8.45
N LEU A 180 12.37 3.89 8.38
CA LEU A 180 12.27 3.03 9.56
C LEU A 180 13.58 2.92 10.33
N GLN A 181 14.72 2.94 9.65
CA GLN A 181 16.07 2.86 10.25
C GLN A 181 16.20 1.69 11.24
N LEU A 182 15.81 0.50 10.80
CA LEU A 182 15.93 -0.75 11.56
C LEU A 182 17.15 -1.54 11.05
N PRO A 183 17.76 -2.41 11.88
CA PRO A 183 18.82 -3.30 11.42
C PRO A 183 18.24 -4.43 10.55
N ARG A 184 19.10 -5.09 9.77
CA ARG A 184 18.75 -6.26 8.93
C ARG A 184 17.55 -5.99 8.02
N MET A 185 17.56 -4.81 7.39
CA MET A 185 16.58 -4.42 6.39
C MET A 185 16.86 -5.14 5.07
N THR A 186 15.79 -5.61 4.44
CA THR A 186 15.80 -6.17 3.08
C THR A 186 14.62 -5.60 2.33
N THR A 187 14.84 -5.04 1.16
CA THR A 187 13.77 -4.55 0.30
C THR A 187 13.29 -5.67 -0.61
N ILE A 188 12.00 -5.98 -0.56
CA ILE A 188 11.31 -6.89 -1.47
C ILE A 188 10.09 -6.17 -2.01
N TYR A 189 10.13 -5.78 -3.28
CA TYR A 189 8.98 -5.13 -3.92
C TYR A 189 7.77 -6.05 -3.91
N HIS A 190 6.60 -5.45 -3.70
CA HIS A 190 5.34 -6.19 -3.79
C HIS A 190 5.07 -6.65 -5.22
N GLY A 191 4.61 -7.89 -5.35
CA GLY A 191 4.09 -8.41 -6.61
C GLY A 191 2.69 -7.88 -6.89
N VAL A 192 2.40 -7.69 -8.16
CA VAL A 192 1.05 -7.39 -8.63
C VAL A 192 0.62 -8.45 -9.63
N PRO A 193 -0.68 -8.83 -9.67
CA PRO A 193 -1.19 -9.81 -10.60
C PRO A 193 -0.91 -9.42 -12.05
N ASP A 194 -0.69 -10.43 -12.91
CA ASP A 194 -0.61 -10.20 -14.34
C ASP A 194 -1.97 -9.70 -14.86
N ALA A 195 -1.90 -8.69 -15.68
CA ALA A 195 -3.08 -8.13 -16.32
C ALA A 195 -2.83 -8.01 -17.84
N PRO A 196 -3.86 -8.30 -18.66
CA PRO A 196 -3.75 -8.07 -20.10
C PRO A 196 -3.46 -6.59 -20.34
N ARG A 197 -2.60 -6.33 -21.34
CA ARG A 197 -2.44 -4.96 -21.83
C ARG A 197 -3.78 -4.51 -22.38
N GLU A 198 -4.34 -3.44 -21.84
CA GLU A 198 -5.38 -2.74 -22.57
C GLU A 198 -4.76 -2.29 -23.90
N SER A 199 -5.31 -2.78 -24.99
CA SER A 199 -4.96 -2.30 -26.33
C SER A 199 -5.53 -0.90 -26.48
N GLY A 200 -5.02 0.02 -25.69
CA GLY A 200 -5.31 1.44 -25.75
C GLY A 200 -4.66 2.07 -26.96
N LYS A 201 -5.01 1.59 -28.17
CA LYS A 201 -5.05 2.46 -29.30
C LYS A 201 -6.19 3.45 -29.05
N SER A 202 -5.93 4.40 -28.17
CA SER A 202 -6.73 5.61 -28.06
C SER A 202 -6.53 6.41 -29.35
N SER A 203 -7.13 5.91 -30.43
CA SER A 203 -7.41 6.71 -31.58
C SER A 203 -8.36 7.81 -31.14
N GLN A 204 -7.91 9.07 -31.18
CA GLN A 204 -8.70 10.29 -30.97
C GLN A 204 -9.57 10.27 -29.68
N VAL A 205 -8.91 10.46 -28.53
CA VAL A 205 -9.64 10.82 -27.30
C VAL A 205 -9.86 12.33 -27.37
N ASP A 206 -11.10 12.75 -27.58
CA ASP A 206 -11.48 14.17 -27.54
C ASP A 206 -11.13 14.82 -26.20
N ARG A 207 -11.00 14.01 -25.12
CA ARG A 207 -10.59 14.46 -23.79
C ARG A 207 -9.78 13.39 -23.06
N VAL A 208 -8.61 13.76 -22.56
CA VAL A 208 -7.78 12.88 -21.73
C VAL A 208 -8.50 12.59 -20.40
N LYS A 209 -8.59 11.30 -20.04
CA LYS A 209 -9.22 10.85 -18.81
C LYS A 209 -8.14 10.48 -17.78
N PHE A 210 -8.25 11.05 -16.59
CA PHE A 210 -7.48 10.73 -15.39
C PHE A 210 -8.32 9.95 -14.42
N ALA A 211 -7.71 9.15 -13.53
CA ALA A 211 -8.43 8.54 -12.44
C ALA A 211 -7.65 8.57 -11.13
N PHE A 212 -8.41 8.56 -10.04
CA PHE A 212 -7.94 8.26 -8.69
C PHE A 212 -8.60 6.96 -8.22
N LEU A 213 -7.83 6.07 -7.61
CA LEU A 213 -8.33 4.84 -6.99
C LEU A 213 -7.88 4.75 -5.54
N GLY A 214 -8.83 4.58 -4.62
CA GLY A 214 -8.49 4.34 -3.22
C GLY A 214 -9.55 4.83 -2.24
N ARG A 215 -9.31 4.58 -0.96
CA ARG A 215 -10.19 5.07 0.10
C ARG A 215 -10.16 6.60 0.16
N LEU A 216 -11.33 7.21 0.31
CA LEU A 216 -11.47 8.66 0.43
C LEU A 216 -11.25 9.09 1.89
N VAL A 217 -9.96 9.18 2.25
CA VAL A 217 -9.46 9.60 3.58
C VAL A 217 -8.42 10.72 3.42
N SER A 218 -8.25 11.53 4.46
CA SER A 218 -7.38 12.71 4.43
C SER A 218 -5.94 12.41 3.96
N THR A 219 -5.39 11.25 4.32
CA THR A 219 -4.02 10.85 3.91
C THR A 219 -3.85 10.69 2.40
N LYS A 220 -4.95 10.54 1.66
CA LYS A 220 -4.92 10.42 0.18
C LYS A 220 -4.91 11.77 -0.52
N ASN A 221 -5.16 12.85 0.20
CA ASN A 221 -5.02 14.24 -0.26
C ASN A 221 -5.72 14.56 -1.60
N VAL A 222 -6.91 13.99 -1.82
CA VAL A 222 -7.71 14.18 -3.05
C VAL A 222 -8.08 15.65 -3.32
N PRO A 223 -8.23 16.54 -2.31
CA PRO A 223 -8.45 17.96 -2.57
C PRO A 223 -7.41 18.59 -3.51
N VAL A 224 -6.12 18.22 -3.40
CA VAL A 224 -5.06 18.72 -4.28
C VAL A 224 -5.36 18.36 -5.75
N LEU A 225 -5.89 17.17 -6.01
CA LEU A 225 -6.27 16.75 -7.36
C LEU A 225 -7.48 17.55 -7.88
N LEU A 226 -8.49 17.81 -7.04
CA LEU A 226 -9.64 18.63 -7.44
C LEU A 226 -9.23 20.07 -7.79
N HIS A 227 -8.33 20.68 -7.01
CA HIS A 227 -7.76 21.99 -7.33
C HIS A 227 -6.97 21.98 -8.66
N ALA A 228 -6.18 20.92 -8.90
CA ALA A 228 -5.47 20.78 -10.19
C ALA A 228 -6.43 20.68 -11.39
N ILE A 229 -7.53 19.95 -11.26
CA ILE A 229 -8.60 19.88 -12.30
C ILE A 229 -9.25 21.25 -12.52
N ALA A 230 -9.53 21.99 -11.44
CA ALA A 230 -10.10 23.33 -11.55
C ALA A 230 -9.15 24.29 -12.30
N GLU A 231 -7.85 24.20 -12.06
CA GLU A 231 -6.82 24.97 -12.77
C GLU A 231 -6.77 24.60 -14.26
N LEU A 232 -6.74 23.30 -14.60
CA LEU A 232 -6.79 22.83 -15.98
C LEU A 232 -8.04 23.33 -16.72
N ARG A 233 -9.21 23.31 -16.06
CA ARG A 233 -10.43 23.85 -16.65
C ARG A 233 -10.31 25.34 -16.91
N ARG A 234 -9.78 26.12 -15.94
CA ARG A 234 -9.59 27.56 -16.06
C ARG A 234 -8.64 27.94 -17.21
N THR A 235 -7.63 27.11 -17.47
CA THR A 235 -6.67 27.30 -18.58
C THR A 235 -7.14 26.73 -19.91
N GLY A 236 -8.40 26.26 -20.00
CA GLY A 236 -8.98 25.75 -21.24
C GLY A 236 -8.45 24.37 -21.67
N CYS A 237 -7.86 23.60 -20.76
CA CYS A 237 -7.37 22.25 -21.03
C CYS A 237 -8.47 21.20 -20.75
N PRO A 238 -9.14 20.64 -21.77
CA PRO A 238 -10.24 19.70 -21.57
C PRO A 238 -9.73 18.34 -21.07
N CYS A 239 -10.22 17.92 -19.92
CA CYS A 239 -9.96 16.60 -19.36
C CYS A 239 -11.17 16.05 -18.61
N GLN A 240 -11.11 14.81 -18.19
CA GLN A 240 -12.08 14.17 -17.30
C GLN A 240 -11.34 13.55 -16.11
N LEU A 241 -11.97 13.57 -14.95
CA LEU A 241 -11.47 12.88 -13.76
C LEU A 241 -12.50 11.89 -13.25
N LEU A 242 -12.06 10.66 -13.05
CA LEU A 242 -12.82 9.60 -12.41
C LEU A 242 -12.25 9.31 -11.02
N ILE A 243 -13.05 9.47 -9.98
CA ILE A 243 -12.68 9.13 -8.61
C ILE A 243 -13.41 7.84 -8.23
N ILE A 244 -12.65 6.77 -8.00
CA ILE A 244 -13.18 5.45 -7.62
C ILE A 244 -12.79 5.16 -6.18
N GLY A 245 -13.79 5.00 -5.33
CA GLY A 245 -13.62 4.66 -3.93
C GLY A 245 -14.66 5.28 -3.03
N ASP A 246 -14.56 4.94 -1.74
CA ASP A 246 -15.43 5.48 -0.72
C ASP A 246 -14.63 5.81 0.55
N GLY A 247 -15.27 6.56 1.45
CA GLY A 247 -14.66 6.94 2.73
C GLY A 247 -15.28 8.20 3.34
N PRO A 248 -14.85 8.56 4.56
CA PRO A 248 -15.44 9.68 5.30
C PRO A 248 -15.32 11.03 4.58
N GLU A 249 -14.34 11.21 3.70
CA GLU A 249 -14.14 12.47 2.96
C GLU A 249 -15.05 12.62 1.73
N ARG A 250 -15.79 11.59 1.32
CA ARG A 250 -16.55 11.61 0.06
C ARG A 250 -17.45 12.83 -0.07
N LYS A 251 -18.30 13.09 0.94
CA LYS A 251 -19.21 14.22 0.91
C LYS A 251 -18.50 15.58 0.83
N ASN A 252 -17.37 15.71 1.54
CA ASN A 252 -16.56 16.92 1.50
C ASN A 252 -15.92 17.13 0.11
N LEU A 253 -15.49 16.05 -0.53
CA LEU A 253 -14.89 16.09 -1.87
C LEU A 253 -15.93 16.44 -2.95
N GLU A 254 -17.13 15.87 -2.88
CA GLU A 254 -18.25 16.21 -3.77
C GLU A 254 -18.63 17.69 -3.61
N LYS A 255 -18.74 18.18 -2.37
CA LYS A 255 -18.99 19.60 -2.09
C LYS A 255 -17.87 20.49 -2.65
N LEU A 256 -16.61 20.12 -2.45
CA LEU A 256 -15.46 20.86 -3.00
C LEU A 256 -15.49 20.91 -4.54
N ALA A 257 -15.84 19.81 -5.19
CA ALA A 257 -15.98 19.79 -6.65
C ALA A 257 -17.04 20.77 -7.15
N SER A 258 -18.17 20.90 -6.44
CA SER A 258 -19.22 21.88 -6.73
C SER A 258 -18.76 23.31 -6.45
N GLU A 259 -18.07 23.57 -5.33
CA GLU A 259 -17.51 24.89 -5.01
C GLU A 259 -16.47 25.35 -6.05
N LEU A 260 -15.70 24.41 -6.61
CA LEU A 260 -14.76 24.66 -7.70
C LEU A 260 -15.42 24.72 -9.09
N ALA A 261 -16.71 24.48 -9.18
CA ALA A 261 -17.49 24.44 -10.41
C ALA A 261 -16.95 23.42 -11.44
N ILE A 262 -16.51 22.22 -10.99
CA ILE A 262 -15.96 21.15 -11.82
C ILE A 262 -16.85 19.90 -11.91
N ASP A 263 -18.11 19.97 -11.45
CA ASP A 263 -19.06 18.84 -11.44
C ASP A 263 -19.20 18.14 -12.80
N GLY A 264 -19.17 18.92 -13.90
CA GLY A 264 -19.23 18.38 -15.26
C GLY A 264 -17.93 17.72 -15.74
N THR A 265 -16.85 17.77 -14.95
CA THR A 265 -15.53 17.25 -15.28
C THR A 265 -15.16 16.05 -14.40
N VAL A 266 -15.68 15.99 -13.17
CA VAL A 266 -15.37 14.99 -12.17
C VAL A 266 -16.54 14.03 -11.99
N SER A 267 -16.28 12.73 -12.00
CA SER A 267 -17.25 11.68 -11.68
C SER A 267 -16.80 10.89 -10.48
N PHE A 268 -17.72 10.64 -9.53
CA PHE A 268 -17.46 9.83 -8.34
C PHE A 268 -18.16 8.48 -8.46
N LEU A 269 -17.40 7.39 -8.38
CA LEU A 269 -17.91 6.03 -8.26
C LEU A 269 -17.58 5.48 -6.87
N SER A 270 -18.49 4.70 -6.31
CA SER A 270 -18.24 3.92 -5.10
C SER A 270 -17.26 2.77 -5.40
N TYR A 271 -17.01 1.91 -4.41
CA TYR A 271 -16.20 0.73 -4.61
C TYR A 271 -16.78 -0.14 -5.75
N VAL A 272 -15.93 -0.50 -6.69
CA VAL A 272 -16.29 -1.28 -7.90
C VAL A 272 -15.54 -2.60 -7.85
N ILE A 273 -16.22 -3.70 -8.14
CA ILE A 273 -15.61 -5.04 -8.24
C ILE A 273 -14.72 -5.15 -9.49
N GLU A 274 -13.78 -6.09 -9.47
CA GLU A 274 -12.67 -6.17 -10.44
C GLU A 274 -13.12 -6.10 -11.92
N ALA A 275 -14.15 -6.86 -12.32
CA ALA A 275 -14.65 -6.85 -13.70
C ALA A 275 -15.26 -5.51 -14.13
N ASP A 276 -15.90 -4.80 -13.21
CA ASP A 276 -16.49 -3.48 -13.45
C ASP A 276 -15.44 -2.38 -13.35
N LEU A 277 -14.38 -2.59 -12.57
CA LEU A 277 -13.27 -1.67 -12.45
C LEU A 277 -12.55 -1.48 -13.79
N GLU A 278 -12.25 -2.55 -14.51
CA GLU A 278 -11.62 -2.46 -15.83
C GLU A 278 -12.50 -1.69 -16.84
N ARG A 279 -13.82 -1.93 -16.82
CA ARG A 279 -14.76 -1.16 -17.66
C ARG A 279 -14.80 0.33 -17.28
N ALA A 280 -14.80 0.64 -15.99
CA ALA A 280 -14.78 2.03 -15.52
C ALA A 280 -13.50 2.75 -15.89
N LEU A 281 -12.36 2.04 -15.86
CA LEU A 281 -11.04 2.58 -16.21
C LEU A 281 -10.74 2.59 -17.70
N ALA A 282 -11.67 2.13 -18.57
CA ALA A 282 -11.48 2.16 -20.00
C ALA A 282 -11.19 3.60 -20.51
N GLY A 283 -10.12 3.74 -21.29
CA GLY A 283 -9.65 5.03 -21.81
C GLY A 283 -8.98 5.94 -20.77
N VAL A 284 -8.78 5.49 -19.53
CA VAL A 284 -7.98 6.22 -18.54
C VAL A 284 -6.51 6.16 -18.91
N VAL A 285 -5.90 7.33 -19.12
CA VAL A 285 -4.50 7.48 -19.51
C VAL A 285 -3.57 7.44 -18.30
N ALA A 286 -3.97 8.08 -17.21
CA ALA A 286 -3.12 8.19 -16.03
C ALA A 286 -3.89 8.02 -14.72
N ILE A 287 -3.20 7.43 -13.75
CA ILE A 287 -3.68 7.28 -12.37
C ILE A 287 -2.96 8.31 -11.51
N VAL A 288 -3.71 9.14 -10.81
CA VAL A 288 -3.17 10.17 -9.93
C VAL A 288 -3.31 9.70 -8.48
N SER A 289 -2.20 9.66 -7.76
CA SER A 289 -2.16 9.34 -6.33
C SER A 289 -1.58 10.54 -5.56
N PRO A 290 -2.38 11.54 -5.18
CA PRO A 290 -1.88 12.82 -4.68
C PRO A 290 -1.38 12.80 -3.23
N GLY A 291 -1.69 11.74 -2.46
CA GLY A 291 -1.24 11.58 -1.07
C GLY A 291 0.08 10.84 -0.96
N ALA A 292 1.00 11.36 -0.14
CA ALA A 292 2.27 10.72 0.17
C ALA A 292 2.29 10.07 1.56
N SER A 293 1.41 10.48 2.46
CA SER A 293 1.33 9.95 3.82
C SER A 293 0.59 8.61 3.86
N GLY A 294 1.10 7.68 4.65
CA GLY A 294 0.51 6.35 4.83
C GLY A 294 0.75 5.37 3.68
N GLU A 295 1.26 5.84 2.53
CA GLU A 295 1.64 4.96 1.41
C GLU A 295 3.08 4.49 1.57
N VAL A 296 3.27 3.18 1.40
CA VAL A 296 4.60 2.54 1.49
C VAL A 296 5.02 1.85 0.19
N PHE A 297 4.10 1.70 -0.76
CA PHE A 297 4.33 1.12 -2.08
C PHE A 297 3.41 1.69 -3.16
N GLY A 298 2.09 1.74 -2.92
CA GLY A 298 1.12 2.20 -3.90
C GLY A 298 0.68 1.10 -4.86
N LEU A 299 0.05 0.04 -4.34
CA LEU A 299 -0.44 -1.09 -5.15
C LEU A 299 -1.29 -0.65 -6.33
N ALA A 300 -2.23 0.30 -6.13
CA ALA A 300 -3.07 0.80 -7.20
C ALA A 300 -2.25 1.43 -8.35
N ALA A 301 -1.14 2.11 -8.05
CA ALA A 301 -0.24 2.63 -9.07
C ALA A 301 0.47 1.48 -9.81
N ALA A 302 1.07 0.52 -9.08
CA ALA A 302 1.80 -0.59 -9.65
C ALA A 302 0.92 -1.51 -10.53
N GLU A 303 -0.31 -1.81 -10.09
CA GLU A 303 -1.32 -2.57 -10.85
C GLU A 303 -1.73 -1.84 -12.14
N ASN A 304 -1.89 -0.53 -12.08
CA ASN A 304 -2.25 0.26 -13.25
C ASN A 304 -1.05 0.47 -14.20
N MET A 305 0.17 0.56 -13.69
CA MET A 305 1.39 0.50 -14.50
C MET A 305 1.46 -0.80 -15.31
N ARG A 306 1.05 -1.93 -14.75
CA ARG A 306 0.98 -3.24 -15.45
C ARG A 306 0.09 -3.17 -16.70
N ARG A 307 -0.94 -2.33 -16.68
CA ARG A 307 -1.89 -2.08 -17.78
C ARG A 307 -1.45 -0.95 -18.72
N GLY A 308 -0.29 -0.33 -18.45
CA GLY A 308 0.23 0.79 -19.24
C GLY A 308 -0.37 2.15 -18.89
N ARG A 309 -1.11 2.28 -17.76
CA ARG A 309 -1.58 3.57 -17.28
C ARG A 309 -0.45 4.32 -16.57
N ILE A 310 -0.32 5.60 -16.85
CA ILE A 310 0.79 6.44 -16.38
C ILE A 310 0.52 6.86 -14.94
N PRO A 311 1.39 6.58 -13.97
CA PRO A 311 1.22 7.08 -12.61
C PRO A 311 1.69 8.54 -12.49
N ILE A 312 0.94 9.36 -11.72
CA ILE A 312 1.34 10.71 -11.31
C ILE A 312 1.33 10.73 -9.78
N VAL A 313 2.48 10.97 -9.16
CA VAL A 313 2.68 10.76 -7.71
C VAL A 313 3.53 11.87 -7.07
N PRO A 314 3.46 12.08 -5.73
CA PRO A 314 4.34 13.01 -5.04
C PRO A 314 5.81 12.57 -5.11
N ALA A 315 6.72 13.53 -5.39
CA ALA A 315 8.14 13.27 -5.62
C ALA A 315 8.86 12.72 -4.37
N ALA A 316 8.52 13.19 -3.17
CA ALA A 316 9.17 12.76 -1.93
C ALA A 316 8.40 11.64 -1.22
N SER A 317 8.15 10.52 -1.92
CA SER A 317 7.32 9.42 -1.41
C SER A 317 7.83 8.04 -1.83
N ALA A 318 7.34 6.99 -1.17
CA ALA A 318 7.57 5.61 -1.61
C ALA A 318 7.02 5.36 -3.03
N LEU A 319 5.95 6.05 -3.40
CA LEU A 319 5.39 5.95 -4.74
C LEU A 319 6.37 6.42 -5.82
N ALA A 320 7.17 7.46 -5.54
CA ALA A 320 8.17 7.96 -6.51
C ALA A 320 9.23 6.88 -6.81
N GLU A 321 9.65 6.08 -5.83
CA GLU A 321 10.53 4.94 -6.04
C GLU A 321 9.87 3.85 -6.90
N VAL A 322 8.61 3.52 -6.61
CA VAL A 322 7.86 2.53 -7.40
C VAL A 322 7.71 2.97 -8.85
N VAL A 323 7.39 4.23 -9.06
CA VAL A 323 7.19 4.81 -10.40
C VAL A 323 8.49 4.98 -11.16
N GLY A 324 9.56 5.46 -10.51
CA GLY A 324 10.82 5.79 -11.16
C GLY A 324 10.61 6.72 -12.35
N ASP A 325 11.28 6.43 -13.48
CA ASP A 325 11.18 7.21 -14.71
C ASP A 325 9.95 6.87 -15.57
N ALA A 326 9.11 5.94 -15.09
CA ALA A 326 7.96 5.43 -15.83
C ALA A 326 6.64 6.16 -15.53
N GLY A 327 6.72 7.35 -14.96
CA GLY A 327 5.57 8.21 -14.67
C GLY A 327 5.98 9.64 -14.45
N MET A 328 5.12 10.40 -13.76
CA MET A 328 5.37 11.80 -13.46
C MET A 328 5.32 12.05 -11.96
N THR A 329 6.12 13.00 -11.50
CA THR A 329 6.15 13.41 -10.09
C THR A 329 5.86 14.90 -9.96
N PHE A 330 5.34 15.27 -8.78
CA PHE A 330 5.08 16.68 -8.42
C PHE A 330 5.39 16.89 -6.92
N PRO A 331 5.66 18.13 -6.46
CA PRO A 331 5.84 18.44 -5.04
C PRO A 331 4.55 18.13 -4.24
N GLU A 332 4.69 17.48 -3.09
CA GLU A 332 3.53 17.11 -2.24
C GLU A 332 2.69 18.33 -1.87
N GLY A 333 1.38 18.26 -2.10
CA GLY A 333 0.43 19.33 -1.78
C GLY A 333 0.35 20.46 -2.82
N ASP A 334 1.17 20.46 -3.84
CA ASP A 334 1.19 21.48 -4.89
C ASP A 334 0.26 21.13 -6.04
N SER A 335 -0.96 21.71 -6.03
CA SER A 335 -1.96 21.49 -7.08
C SER A 335 -1.55 22.09 -8.42
N SER A 336 -0.80 23.18 -8.44
CA SER A 336 -0.36 23.82 -9.69
C SER A 336 0.71 22.99 -10.39
N SER A 337 1.69 22.43 -9.65
CA SER A 337 2.65 21.49 -10.23
C SER A 337 1.97 20.20 -10.70
N LEU A 338 0.95 19.70 -9.99
CA LEU A 338 0.14 18.57 -10.44
C LEU A 338 -0.61 18.91 -11.72
N ALA A 339 -1.26 20.08 -11.80
CA ALA A 339 -1.95 20.55 -13.01
C ALA A 339 -0.98 20.64 -14.19
N ALA A 340 0.22 21.19 -14.00
CA ALA A 340 1.26 21.26 -15.04
C ALA A 340 1.69 19.87 -15.54
N ALA A 341 1.86 18.88 -14.63
CA ALA A 341 2.16 17.51 -15.01
C ALA A 341 1.02 16.87 -15.83
N MET A 342 -0.23 17.08 -15.41
CA MET A 342 -1.42 16.61 -16.14
C MET A 342 -1.56 17.30 -17.49
N GLN A 343 -1.32 18.62 -17.58
CA GLN A 343 -1.34 19.40 -18.81
C GLN A 343 -0.34 18.88 -19.84
N ARG A 344 0.85 18.52 -19.41
CA ARG A 344 1.85 17.88 -20.29
C ARG A 344 1.34 16.58 -20.88
N LEU A 345 0.68 15.74 -20.12
CA LEU A 345 0.07 14.51 -20.65
C LEU A 345 -1.11 14.80 -21.61
N ILE A 346 -1.80 15.94 -21.47
CA ILE A 346 -2.84 16.36 -22.41
C ILE A 346 -2.20 16.81 -23.73
N ALA A 347 -1.16 17.64 -23.66
CA ALA A 347 -0.55 18.32 -24.82
C ALA A 347 0.43 17.43 -25.60
N GLU A 348 1.07 16.43 -24.96
CA GLU A 348 2.19 15.66 -25.53
C GLU A 348 1.81 14.18 -25.75
N PRO A 349 1.21 13.77 -26.88
CA PRO A 349 0.85 12.37 -27.18
C PRO A 349 2.06 11.41 -27.13
N GLU A 350 3.20 11.83 -27.67
CA GLU A 350 4.43 11.04 -27.69
C GLU A 350 4.95 10.75 -26.25
N LEU A 351 4.84 11.74 -25.35
CA LEU A 351 5.15 11.55 -23.93
C LEU A 351 4.23 10.48 -23.31
N ARG A 352 2.93 10.49 -23.64
CA ARG A 352 1.98 9.48 -23.15
C ARG A 352 2.38 8.07 -23.61
N GLU A 353 2.68 7.87 -24.89
CA GLU A 353 3.07 6.56 -25.42
C GLU A 353 4.36 6.06 -24.77
N ARG A 354 5.36 6.92 -24.66
CA ARG A 354 6.64 6.60 -24.01
C ARG A 354 6.45 6.20 -22.55
N LEU A 355 5.73 7.00 -21.76
CA LEU A 355 5.51 6.73 -20.34
C LEU A 355 4.61 5.52 -20.12
N SER A 356 3.57 5.31 -20.95
CA SER A 356 2.72 4.12 -20.90
C SER A 356 3.54 2.84 -21.12
N SER A 357 4.39 2.83 -22.13
CA SER A 357 5.28 1.69 -22.41
C SER A 357 6.28 1.46 -21.27
N ALA A 358 6.90 2.53 -20.77
CA ALA A 358 7.84 2.46 -19.66
C ALA A 358 7.18 1.95 -18.37
N ALA A 359 5.96 2.41 -18.06
CA ALA A 359 5.19 1.96 -16.90
C ALA A 359 4.93 0.45 -16.94
N GLN A 360 4.48 -0.05 -18.08
CA GLN A 360 4.24 -1.48 -18.27
C GLN A 360 5.52 -2.31 -18.10
N GLN A 361 6.59 -1.93 -18.81
CA GLN A 361 7.88 -2.63 -18.75
C GLN A 361 8.45 -2.64 -17.33
N ARG A 362 8.40 -1.52 -16.62
CA ARG A 362 8.87 -1.41 -15.24
C ARG A 362 8.08 -2.32 -14.31
N SER A 363 6.74 -2.29 -14.40
CA SER A 363 5.88 -3.15 -13.58
C SER A 363 6.11 -4.64 -13.86
N GLN A 364 6.25 -5.04 -15.13
CA GLN A 364 6.56 -6.42 -15.49
C GLN A 364 7.90 -6.90 -14.94
N LYS A 365 8.90 -6.03 -14.98
CA LYS A 365 10.26 -6.34 -14.56
C LYS A 365 10.39 -6.41 -13.02
N LEU A 366 9.81 -5.46 -12.29
CA LEU A 366 10.09 -5.26 -10.87
C LEU A 366 8.98 -5.78 -9.95
N PHE A 367 7.72 -5.81 -10.40
CA PHE A 367 6.57 -6.10 -9.55
C PHE A 367 5.93 -7.44 -9.92
N ASN A 368 6.76 -8.42 -10.26
CA ASN A 368 6.32 -9.76 -10.58
C ASN A 368 6.01 -10.55 -9.30
N GLU A 369 4.83 -11.18 -9.22
CA GLU A 369 4.40 -11.97 -8.07
C GLU A 369 5.33 -13.15 -7.78
N GLY A 370 5.74 -13.89 -8.83
CA GLY A 370 6.67 -15.00 -8.69
C GLY A 370 8.02 -14.56 -8.13
N ALA A 371 8.57 -13.44 -8.62
CA ALA A 371 9.83 -12.90 -8.14
C ALA A 371 9.75 -12.45 -6.67
N MET A 372 8.62 -11.86 -6.25
CA MET A 372 8.37 -11.54 -4.84
C MET A 372 8.42 -12.80 -3.97
N VAL A 373 7.71 -13.85 -4.37
CA VAL A 373 7.67 -15.12 -3.62
C VAL A 373 9.07 -15.74 -3.54
N ASP A 374 9.83 -15.75 -4.65
CA ASP A 374 11.21 -16.29 -4.69
C ASP A 374 12.15 -15.53 -3.77
N ALA A 375 12.05 -14.19 -3.73
CA ALA A 375 12.86 -13.36 -2.85
C ALA A 375 12.56 -13.67 -1.37
N HIS A 376 11.30 -13.92 -1.01
CA HIS A 376 10.93 -14.34 0.34
C HIS A 376 11.51 -15.72 0.68
N ILE A 377 11.38 -16.70 -0.21
CA ILE A 377 11.96 -18.06 -0.02
C ILE A 377 13.47 -17.97 0.16
N PHE A 378 14.15 -17.19 -0.67
CA PHE A 378 15.60 -16.99 -0.56
C PHE A 378 15.99 -16.42 0.81
N LEU A 379 15.28 -15.39 1.26
CA LEU A 379 15.49 -14.79 2.58
C LEU A 379 15.23 -15.80 3.71
N TYR A 380 14.13 -16.57 3.66
CA TYR A 380 13.81 -17.56 4.69
C TYR A 380 14.89 -18.63 4.79
N ASN A 381 15.37 -19.14 3.66
CA ASN A 381 16.45 -20.14 3.62
C ASN A 381 17.76 -19.59 4.18
N SER A 382 18.07 -18.32 3.92
CA SER A 382 19.28 -17.66 4.47
C SER A 382 19.24 -17.49 5.99
N ILE A 383 18.06 -17.32 6.56
CA ILE A 383 17.85 -17.16 8.00
C ILE A 383 17.92 -18.52 8.73
N GLN A 384 17.60 -19.62 8.05
CA GLN A 384 17.60 -20.97 8.67
C GLN A 384 18.99 -21.59 8.76
N LYS A 385 19.91 -21.21 7.90
CA LYS A 385 21.33 -21.56 8.00
C LYS A 385 22.00 -20.86 9.19
#